data_72aec56ad2b4d138c8792af72373127b
#
_entry.id   72aec56ad2b4d138c8792af72373127b
#
_cell.length_a   1.000
_cell.length_b   1.000
_cell.length_c   1.000
_cell.angle_alpha   90.00
_cell.angle_beta   90.00
_cell.angle_gamma   90.00
#
_symmetry.space_group_name_H-M   'P 1'
#
loop_
_entity.id
_entity.type
_entity.pdbx_description
1 polymer ?
#
loop_
_entity_poly.entity_id
_entity_poly.type
_entity_poly.pdbx_seq_one_letter_code
_entity_poly.pdbx_strand_id
1 'polypeptide(L)'
;MIHFTSDQWLEWLGLYFWALLRILALVSTAPILSERSIPKRVKIGLAILITIIVAPTLPPVNVPIFSAPALWVGLQQILIGVAIGFTMQFAFAAVRMAGELIGLQMGLSFATFFDPGSRLNMPIIARIIDLLAMLLFMAFDGHLWLISMLVDTFHTLPIGGDAVNSNAFMALTRAAGLIFISGLMLALPLITLLLTVNLALGLLNRMAPQLSVFVIGFPITLTVGMLLISLLMPLIAPFCEHLFSEVFNLLSNIVREFSTK
;
A
#
# COMPACT_ATOMS: atom_id res chain seq x y z
N MET A 1 -21.29 3.51 45.56
CA MET A 1 -21.36 4.55 44.51
C MET A 1 -19.99 4.72 43.95
N ILE A 2 -19.80 4.48 42.66
CA ILE A 2 -18.52 4.69 41.99
C ILE A 2 -18.42 6.20 41.71
N HIS A 3 -17.63 6.92 42.49
CA HIS A 3 -17.34 8.32 42.28
C HIS A 3 -16.21 8.40 41.21
N PHE A 4 -16.55 8.69 39.98
CA PHE A 4 -15.56 9.05 38.99
C PHE A 4 -15.11 10.49 39.28
N THR A 5 -13.83 10.66 39.53
CA THR A 5 -13.21 11.99 39.63
C THR A 5 -13.04 12.58 38.22
N SER A 6 -13.11 13.91 38.08
CA SER A 6 -12.90 14.62 36.82
C SER A 6 -11.60 14.21 36.11
N ASP A 7 -10.56 13.90 36.89
CA ASP A 7 -9.23 13.51 36.39
C ASP A 7 -9.26 12.13 35.76
N GLN A 8 -10.02 11.18 36.29
CA GLN A 8 -10.22 9.85 35.69
C GLN A 8 -10.92 9.91 34.34
N TRP A 9 -11.90 10.81 34.21
CA TRP A 9 -12.55 11.04 32.90
C TRP A 9 -11.59 11.62 31.85
N LEU A 10 -10.72 12.54 32.24
CA LEU A 10 -9.73 13.15 31.37
C LEU A 10 -8.66 12.13 30.95
N GLU A 11 -8.22 11.25 31.84
CA GLU A 11 -7.29 10.16 31.52
C GLU A 11 -7.89 9.18 30.51
N TRP A 12 -9.12 8.73 30.73
CA TRP A 12 -9.80 7.84 29.80
C TRP A 12 -10.02 8.50 28.44
N LEU A 13 -10.50 9.72 28.42
CA LEU A 13 -10.70 10.48 27.19
C LEU A 13 -9.38 10.67 26.44
N GLY A 14 -8.28 10.89 27.16
CA GLY A 14 -6.93 10.96 26.58
C GLY A 14 -6.52 9.65 25.90
N LEU A 15 -6.71 8.52 26.58
CA LEU A 15 -6.34 7.21 26.03
C LEU A 15 -7.07 6.92 24.72
N TYR A 16 -8.40 7.11 24.69
CA TYR A 16 -9.20 6.90 23.49
C TYR A 16 -8.85 7.90 22.39
N PHE A 17 -8.59 9.15 22.72
CA PHE A 17 -8.26 10.20 21.76
C PHE A 17 -6.94 9.93 21.03
N TRP A 18 -5.89 9.63 21.77
CA TRP A 18 -4.57 9.36 21.17
C TRP A 18 -4.56 8.08 20.35
N ALA A 19 -5.19 7.02 20.85
CA ALA A 19 -5.34 5.78 20.10
C ALA A 19 -6.13 5.99 18.79
N LEU A 20 -7.22 6.77 18.86
CA LEU A 20 -8.03 7.09 17.68
C LEU A 20 -7.24 7.80 16.60
N LEU A 21 -6.36 8.74 16.95
CA LEU A 21 -5.53 9.46 15.99
C LEU A 21 -4.62 8.50 15.20
N ARG A 22 -3.93 7.58 15.87
CA ARG A 22 -3.04 6.60 15.21
C ARG A 22 -3.84 5.65 14.33
N ILE A 23 -4.95 5.12 14.85
CA ILE A 23 -5.82 4.18 14.13
C ILE A 23 -6.47 4.87 12.92
N LEU A 24 -6.97 6.10 13.07
CA LEU A 24 -7.57 6.86 11.98
C LEU A 24 -6.56 7.19 10.88
N ALA A 25 -5.33 7.52 11.26
CA ALA A 25 -4.23 7.76 10.33
C ALA A 25 -3.91 6.50 9.52
N LEU A 26 -3.83 5.32 10.17
CA LEU A 26 -3.68 4.05 9.49
C LEU A 26 -4.83 3.77 8.52
N VAL A 27 -6.09 3.82 8.99
CA VAL A 27 -7.29 3.54 8.17
C VAL A 27 -7.38 4.48 6.97
N SER A 28 -6.88 5.71 7.10
CA SER A 28 -6.86 6.69 6.02
C SER A 28 -5.80 6.43 4.95
N THR A 29 -4.74 5.69 5.29
CA THR A 29 -3.58 5.45 4.42
C THR A 29 -3.40 3.99 4.04
N ALA A 30 -3.96 3.04 4.80
CA ALA A 30 -3.85 1.61 4.52
C ALA A 30 -4.49 1.24 3.17
N PRO A 31 -3.89 0.30 2.41
CA PRO A 31 -4.48 -0.20 1.16
C PRO A 31 -5.89 -0.73 1.44
N ILE A 32 -6.74 -0.73 0.41
CA ILE A 32 -8.16 -1.08 0.48
C ILE A 32 -8.97 -0.05 1.30
N LEU A 33 -8.60 0.20 2.57
CA LEU A 33 -9.34 1.12 3.45
C LEU A 33 -9.24 2.58 2.99
N SER A 34 -8.12 2.98 2.36
CA SER A 34 -7.91 4.32 1.81
C SER A 34 -8.64 4.56 0.48
N GLU A 35 -9.23 3.52 -0.13
CA GLU A 35 -9.91 3.63 -1.42
C GLU A 35 -10.95 4.76 -1.46
N ARG A 36 -11.02 5.47 -2.60
CA ARG A 36 -11.93 6.60 -2.80
C ARG A 36 -13.40 6.21 -2.81
N SER A 37 -13.70 4.95 -3.14
CA SER A 37 -15.05 4.37 -3.14
C SER A 37 -15.63 4.25 -1.73
N ILE A 38 -14.79 4.21 -0.68
CA ILE A 38 -15.24 4.09 0.71
C ILE A 38 -15.51 5.48 1.30
N PRO A 39 -16.77 5.78 1.70
CA PRO A 39 -17.12 7.06 2.30
C PRO A 39 -16.32 7.34 3.57
N LYS A 40 -15.91 8.60 3.78
CA LYS A 40 -15.16 9.03 4.99
C LYS A 40 -15.85 8.63 6.30
N ARG A 41 -17.18 8.63 6.32
CA ARG A 41 -17.98 8.23 7.51
C ARG A 41 -17.72 6.77 7.91
N VAL A 42 -17.57 5.89 6.93
CA VAL A 42 -17.27 4.45 7.17
C VAL A 42 -15.86 4.29 7.74
N LYS A 43 -14.88 5.01 7.20
CA LYS A 43 -13.49 5.01 7.71
C LYS A 43 -13.42 5.49 9.15
N ILE A 44 -14.10 6.58 9.48
CA ILE A 44 -14.17 7.11 10.84
C ILE A 44 -14.88 6.12 11.78
N GLY A 45 -16.03 5.56 11.35
CA GLY A 45 -16.76 4.58 12.13
C GLY A 45 -15.94 3.32 12.44
N LEU A 46 -15.20 2.81 11.44
CA LEU A 46 -14.28 1.68 11.62
C LEU A 46 -13.14 2.03 12.59
N ALA A 47 -12.54 3.21 12.44
CA ALA A 47 -11.48 3.67 13.35
C ALA A 47 -11.97 3.78 14.80
N ILE A 48 -13.17 4.30 15.02
CA ILE A 48 -13.78 4.39 16.34
C ILE A 48 -14.03 2.97 16.91
N LEU A 49 -14.56 2.05 16.10
CA LEU A 49 -14.85 0.69 16.53
C LEU A 49 -13.56 -0.04 16.95
N ILE A 50 -12.51 0.04 16.15
CA ILE A 50 -11.20 -0.52 16.49
C ILE A 50 -10.65 0.13 17.77
N THR A 51 -10.79 1.46 17.90
CA THR A 51 -10.33 2.19 19.09
C THR A 51 -11.02 1.70 20.36
N ILE A 52 -12.33 1.48 20.33
CA ILE A 52 -13.09 0.99 21.49
C ILE A 52 -12.59 -0.38 21.94
N ILE A 53 -12.21 -1.23 21.00
CA ILE A 53 -11.70 -2.59 21.29
C ILE A 53 -10.26 -2.52 21.84
N VAL A 54 -9.42 -1.68 21.23
CA VAL A 54 -7.97 -1.65 21.51
C VAL A 54 -7.63 -0.78 22.72
N ALA A 55 -8.28 0.37 22.92
CA ALA A 55 -7.92 1.32 23.97
C ALA A 55 -7.88 0.72 25.38
N PRO A 56 -8.78 -0.18 25.79
CA PRO A 56 -8.72 -0.79 27.13
C PRO A 56 -7.49 -1.67 27.37
N THR A 57 -6.82 -2.14 26.30
CA THR A 57 -5.62 -2.99 26.40
C THR A 57 -4.31 -2.19 26.46
N LEU A 58 -4.39 -0.86 26.27
CA LEU A 58 -3.24 0.01 26.19
C LEU A 58 -2.76 0.47 27.58
N PRO A 59 -1.45 0.75 27.74
CA PRO A 59 -0.92 1.31 28.96
C PRO A 59 -1.51 2.72 29.21
N PRO A 60 -1.64 3.14 30.49
CA PRO A 60 -2.17 4.44 30.84
C PRO A 60 -1.33 5.58 30.24
N VAL A 61 -1.99 6.63 29.77
CA VAL A 61 -1.36 7.77 29.10
C VAL A 61 -1.39 8.99 30.01
N ASN A 62 -0.22 9.49 30.39
CA ASN A 62 -0.06 10.65 31.27
C ASN A 62 0.03 12.00 30.54
N VAL A 63 -0.45 12.09 29.30
CA VAL A 63 -0.40 13.33 28.51
C VAL A 63 -1.78 13.96 28.45
N PRO A 64 -2.00 15.12 29.14
CA PRO A 64 -3.27 15.82 29.08
C PRO A 64 -3.55 16.33 27.67
N ILE A 65 -4.79 16.17 27.19
CA ILE A 65 -5.20 16.56 25.83
C ILE A 65 -5.03 18.07 25.61
N PHE A 66 -5.27 18.88 26.64
CA PHE A 66 -5.20 20.34 26.59
C PHE A 66 -3.85 20.85 27.13
N SER A 67 -2.74 20.39 26.55
CA SER A 67 -1.39 20.82 26.93
C SER A 67 -0.56 21.17 25.69
N ALA A 68 0.47 22.02 25.84
CA ALA A 68 1.37 22.33 24.74
C ALA A 68 2.06 21.09 24.13
N PRO A 69 2.50 20.08 24.92
CA PRO A 69 3.04 18.82 24.38
C PRO A 69 1.99 17.96 23.65
N ALA A 70 0.68 18.16 23.88
CA ALA A 70 -0.38 17.39 23.21
C ALA A 70 -0.33 17.48 21.68
N LEU A 71 -0.02 18.67 21.16
CA LEU A 71 0.11 18.85 19.68
C LEU A 71 1.23 18.00 19.10
N TRP A 72 2.36 17.94 19.79
CA TRP A 72 3.49 17.12 19.36
C TRP A 72 3.17 15.62 19.42
N VAL A 73 2.56 15.17 20.53
CA VAL A 73 2.12 13.78 20.67
C VAL A 73 1.10 13.42 19.59
N GLY A 74 0.13 14.30 19.30
CA GLY A 74 -0.84 14.09 18.24
C GLY A 74 -0.18 13.91 16.87
N LEU A 75 0.78 14.78 16.55
CA LEU A 75 1.55 14.69 15.31
C LEU A 75 2.31 13.36 15.22
N GLN A 76 2.95 12.93 16.31
CA GLN A 76 3.63 11.63 16.37
C GLN A 76 2.67 10.46 16.12
N GLN A 77 1.47 10.46 16.73
CA GLN A 77 0.48 9.41 16.52
C GLN A 77 0.05 9.32 15.05
N ILE A 78 -0.19 10.47 14.42
CA ILE A 78 -0.54 10.55 13.00
C ILE A 78 0.61 10.05 12.13
N LEU A 79 1.84 10.48 12.39
CA LEU A 79 3.03 10.05 11.63
C LEU A 79 3.25 8.54 11.69
N ILE A 80 3.12 7.93 12.88
CA ILE A 80 3.27 6.48 13.04
C ILE A 80 2.17 5.75 12.26
N GLY A 81 0.91 6.15 12.41
CA GLY A 81 -0.21 5.53 11.68
C GLY A 81 -0.07 5.64 10.17
N VAL A 82 0.32 6.83 9.67
CA VAL A 82 0.59 7.07 8.25
C VAL A 82 1.76 6.23 7.77
N ALA A 83 2.87 6.15 8.51
CA ALA A 83 4.04 5.38 8.11
C ALA A 83 3.70 3.89 7.92
N ILE A 84 2.90 3.31 8.83
CA ILE A 84 2.46 1.93 8.74
C ILE A 84 1.61 1.71 7.48
N GLY A 85 0.58 2.53 7.27
CA GLY A 85 -0.31 2.41 6.12
C GLY A 85 0.40 2.64 4.79
N PHE A 86 1.33 3.61 4.74
CA PHE A 86 2.12 3.93 3.55
C PHE A 86 3.09 2.81 3.18
N THR A 87 3.76 2.22 4.16
CA THR A 87 4.67 1.09 3.92
C THR A 87 3.92 -0.06 3.24
N MET A 88 2.72 -0.37 3.69
CA MET A 88 1.91 -1.41 3.05
C MET A 88 1.46 -1.03 1.63
N GLN A 89 1.24 0.25 1.36
CA GLN A 89 0.93 0.71 -0.01
C GLN A 89 2.06 0.47 -1.01
N PHE A 90 3.32 0.35 -0.56
CA PHE A 90 4.44 0.06 -1.47
C PHE A 90 4.28 -1.30 -2.15
N ALA A 91 3.73 -2.31 -1.47
CA ALA A 91 3.42 -3.60 -2.10
C ALA A 91 2.44 -3.44 -3.26
N PHE A 92 1.34 -2.72 -3.05
CA PHE A 92 0.35 -2.47 -4.10
C PHE A 92 0.89 -1.58 -5.22
N ALA A 93 1.73 -0.60 -4.87
CA ALA A 93 2.40 0.23 -5.87
C ALA A 93 3.36 -0.59 -6.76
N ALA A 94 4.07 -1.58 -6.18
CA ALA A 94 4.91 -2.51 -6.95
C ALA A 94 4.09 -3.33 -7.96
N VAL A 95 2.98 -3.88 -7.51
CA VAL A 95 2.07 -4.67 -8.36
C VAL A 95 1.45 -3.81 -9.47
N ARG A 96 1.02 -2.59 -9.15
CA ARG A 96 0.52 -1.62 -10.15
C ARG A 96 1.58 -1.27 -11.17
N MET A 97 2.79 -0.95 -10.72
CA MET A 97 3.92 -0.66 -11.60
C MET A 97 4.20 -1.81 -12.55
N ALA A 98 4.19 -3.06 -12.07
CA ALA A 98 4.35 -4.23 -12.93
C ALA A 98 3.27 -4.29 -14.02
N GLY A 99 2.00 -4.10 -13.64
CA GLY A 99 0.88 -4.08 -14.57
C GLY A 99 0.97 -2.94 -15.60
N GLU A 100 1.44 -1.76 -15.18
CA GLU A 100 1.68 -0.62 -16.08
C GLU A 100 2.77 -0.92 -17.10
N LEU A 101 3.90 -1.47 -16.66
CA LEU A 101 5.01 -1.85 -17.55
C LEU A 101 4.58 -2.91 -18.57
N ILE A 102 3.82 -3.92 -18.12
CA ILE A 102 3.28 -4.96 -19.00
C ILE A 102 2.31 -4.32 -20.03
N GLY A 103 1.39 -3.49 -19.55
CA GLY A 103 0.43 -2.79 -20.41
C GLY A 103 1.09 -1.88 -21.46
N LEU A 104 2.17 -1.20 -21.07
CA LEU A 104 2.99 -0.39 -21.99
C LEU A 104 3.59 -1.26 -23.10
N GLN A 105 4.17 -2.41 -22.75
CA GLN A 105 4.80 -3.32 -23.73
C GLN A 105 3.78 -3.99 -24.66
N MET A 106 2.55 -4.19 -24.20
CA MET A 106 1.43 -4.68 -25.01
C MET A 106 0.84 -3.61 -25.95
N GLY A 107 1.28 -2.34 -25.82
CA GLY A 107 0.76 -1.23 -26.60
C GLY A 107 -0.58 -0.67 -26.13
N LEU A 108 -1.08 -1.10 -24.95
CA LEU A 108 -2.38 -0.63 -24.42
C LEU A 108 -2.39 0.85 -24.06
N SER A 109 -1.23 1.46 -23.84
CA SER A 109 -1.12 2.90 -23.58
C SER A 109 -1.48 3.77 -24.77
N PHE A 110 -1.47 3.25 -26.00
CA PHE A 110 -1.98 3.98 -27.16
C PHE A 110 -3.47 4.31 -27.02
N ALA A 111 -4.25 3.44 -26.35
CA ALA A 111 -5.67 3.69 -26.12
C ALA A 111 -5.92 4.93 -25.26
N THR A 112 -5.03 5.22 -24.31
CA THR A 112 -5.13 6.41 -23.44
C THR A 112 -4.81 7.71 -24.18
N PHE A 113 -4.03 7.67 -25.25
CA PHE A 113 -3.77 8.82 -26.11
C PHE A 113 -4.98 9.20 -26.98
N PHE A 114 -5.80 8.21 -27.38
CA PHE A 114 -6.96 8.44 -28.23
C PHE A 114 -8.20 8.89 -27.46
N ASP A 115 -8.29 8.61 -26.16
CA ASP A 115 -9.39 9.06 -25.31
C ASP A 115 -8.88 9.69 -24.00
N PRO A 116 -8.38 10.95 -24.07
CA PRO A 116 -7.94 11.68 -22.88
C PRO A 116 -9.11 12.06 -21.95
N GLY A 117 -10.36 11.90 -22.39
CA GLY A 117 -11.55 12.11 -21.59
C GLY A 117 -11.90 10.92 -20.69
N SER A 118 -11.40 9.72 -21.01
CA SER A 118 -11.49 8.58 -20.11
C SER A 118 -10.61 8.86 -18.91
N ARG A 119 -11.21 8.92 -17.70
CA ARG A 119 -10.48 9.06 -16.43
C ARG A 119 -9.65 7.81 -16.06
N LEU A 120 -9.31 6.97 -17.04
CA LEU A 120 -8.51 5.76 -16.89
C LEU A 120 -7.03 6.16 -16.94
N ASN A 121 -6.48 6.55 -15.81
CA ASN A 121 -5.09 6.98 -15.68
C ASN A 121 -4.09 5.79 -15.72
N MET A 122 -4.56 4.56 -15.89
CA MET A 122 -3.69 3.37 -15.92
C MET A 122 -4.21 2.33 -16.94
N PRO A 123 -3.30 1.50 -17.54
CA PRO A 123 -3.69 0.40 -18.42
C PRO A 123 -4.64 -0.58 -17.73
N ILE A 124 -5.55 -1.16 -18.50
CA ILE A 124 -6.57 -2.09 -17.98
C ILE A 124 -5.94 -3.30 -17.28
N ILE A 125 -4.80 -3.77 -17.76
CA ILE A 125 -4.03 -4.88 -17.17
C ILE A 125 -3.53 -4.51 -15.77
N ALA A 126 -3.00 -3.31 -15.59
CA ALA A 126 -2.55 -2.83 -14.28
C ALA A 126 -3.69 -2.85 -13.27
N ARG A 127 -4.88 -2.44 -13.69
CA ARG A 127 -6.08 -2.44 -12.84
C ARG A 127 -6.53 -3.85 -12.47
N ILE A 128 -6.50 -4.79 -13.42
CA ILE A 128 -6.86 -6.20 -13.16
C ILE A 128 -5.90 -6.82 -12.14
N ILE A 129 -4.59 -6.64 -12.33
CA ILE A 129 -3.58 -7.19 -11.43
C ILE A 129 -3.65 -6.51 -10.05
N ASP A 130 -3.90 -5.20 -9.96
CA ASP A 130 -4.09 -4.48 -8.70
C ASP A 130 -5.32 -5.00 -7.93
N LEU A 131 -6.46 -5.19 -8.61
CA LEU A 131 -7.65 -5.79 -8.01
C LEU A 131 -7.41 -7.23 -7.52
N LEU A 132 -6.67 -8.02 -8.29
CA LEU A 132 -6.27 -9.36 -7.89
C LEU A 132 -5.40 -9.33 -6.64
N ALA A 133 -4.42 -8.43 -6.58
CA ALA A 133 -3.58 -8.23 -5.39
C ALA A 133 -4.40 -7.83 -4.16
N MET A 134 -5.41 -6.95 -4.32
CA MET A 134 -6.33 -6.59 -3.24
C MET A 134 -7.13 -7.81 -2.73
N LEU A 135 -7.62 -8.65 -3.64
CA LEU A 135 -8.34 -9.88 -3.26
C LEU A 135 -7.42 -10.87 -2.55
N LEU A 136 -6.19 -11.05 -3.04
CA LEU A 136 -5.19 -11.90 -2.40
C LEU A 136 -4.79 -11.39 -1.02
N PHE A 137 -4.63 -10.07 -0.85
CA PHE A 137 -4.36 -9.47 0.45
C PHE A 137 -5.47 -9.75 1.47
N MET A 138 -6.73 -9.70 1.03
CA MET A 138 -7.86 -10.08 1.88
C MET A 138 -7.88 -11.59 2.17
N ALA A 139 -7.58 -12.41 1.16
CA ALA A 139 -7.57 -13.88 1.30
C ALA A 139 -6.44 -14.39 2.23
N PHE A 140 -5.32 -13.67 2.29
CA PHE A 140 -4.20 -13.96 3.21
C PHE A 140 -4.33 -13.27 4.57
N ASP A 141 -5.51 -12.74 4.92
CA ASP A 141 -5.76 -12.02 6.16
C ASP A 141 -4.81 -10.83 6.42
N GLY A 142 -4.25 -10.26 5.36
CA GLY A 142 -3.28 -9.15 5.46
C GLY A 142 -3.84 -7.92 6.19
N HIS A 143 -5.14 -7.69 6.11
CA HIS A 143 -5.82 -6.63 6.84
C HIS A 143 -5.83 -6.87 8.36
N LEU A 144 -5.95 -8.12 8.82
CA LEU A 144 -5.88 -8.48 10.23
C LEU A 144 -4.44 -8.35 10.75
N TRP A 145 -3.45 -8.80 9.96
CA TRP A 145 -2.04 -8.60 10.25
C TRP A 145 -1.68 -7.12 10.42
N LEU A 146 -2.22 -6.26 9.57
CA LEU A 146 -1.98 -4.81 9.64
C LEU A 146 -2.54 -4.21 10.92
N ILE A 147 -3.75 -4.63 11.35
CA ILE A 147 -4.37 -4.18 12.59
C ILE A 147 -3.59 -4.72 13.80
N SER A 148 -3.20 -5.99 13.80
CA SER A 148 -2.36 -6.58 14.86
C SER A 148 -1.06 -5.81 15.04
N MET A 149 -0.36 -5.53 13.92
CA MET A 149 0.87 -4.77 13.94
C MET A 149 0.67 -3.35 14.49
N LEU A 150 -0.44 -2.70 14.15
CA LEU A 150 -0.78 -1.40 14.71
C LEU A 150 -0.92 -1.48 16.25
N VAL A 151 -1.59 -2.51 16.76
CA VAL A 151 -1.76 -2.73 18.20
C VAL A 151 -0.40 -2.94 18.88
N ASP A 152 0.46 -3.75 18.28
CA ASP A 152 1.82 -3.99 18.79
C ASP A 152 2.66 -2.69 18.82
N THR A 153 2.40 -1.75 17.93
CA THR A 153 3.08 -0.44 17.98
C THR A 153 2.74 0.40 19.18
N PHE A 154 1.64 0.20 19.85
CA PHE A 154 1.35 0.91 21.10
C PHE A 154 2.19 0.43 22.28
N HIS A 155 2.69 -0.81 22.22
CA HIS A 155 3.61 -1.36 23.21
C HIS A 155 5.07 -1.01 22.90
N THR A 156 5.45 -0.99 21.63
CA THR A 156 6.82 -0.65 21.21
C THR A 156 7.09 0.86 21.13
N LEU A 157 6.05 1.64 20.83
CA LEU A 157 6.05 3.10 20.68
C LEU A 157 4.91 3.67 21.53
N PRO A 158 5.05 3.71 22.87
CA PRO A 158 4.00 4.18 23.77
C PRO A 158 3.65 5.65 23.51
N ILE A 159 2.41 6.00 23.79
CA ILE A 159 1.90 7.37 23.60
C ILE A 159 2.59 8.30 24.59
N GLY A 160 3.18 9.39 24.08
CA GLY A 160 3.95 10.34 24.89
C GLY A 160 5.40 9.91 25.19
N GLY A 161 5.87 8.83 24.55
CA GLY A 161 7.28 8.41 24.61
C GLY A 161 8.24 9.36 23.90
N ASP A 162 9.51 8.94 23.79
CA ASP A 162 10.58 9.71 23.17
C ASP A 162 10.25 10.16 21.72
N ALA A 163 10.95 11.19 21.24
CA ALA A 163 10.75 11.72 19.90
C ALA A 163 11.00 10.67 18.83
N VAL A 164 10.17 10.71 17.78
CA VAL A 164 10.33 9.86 16.59
C VAL A 164 11.72 10.06 15.99
N ASN A 165 12.49 8.97 15.87
CA ASN A 165 13.85 9.03 15.35
C ASN A 165 13.83 9.35 13.85
N SER A 166 14.71 10.25 13.41
CA SER A 166 14.87 10.60 11.99
C SER A 166 15.31 9.39 11.12
N ASN A 167 15.98 8.40 11.70
CA ASN A 167 16.42 7.20 11.00
C ASN A 167 15.23 6.39 10.45
N ALA A 168 14.10 6.39 11.13
CA ALA A 168 12.91 5.71 10.68
C ALA A 168 12.33 6.32 9.38
N PHE A 169 12.43 7.63 9.18
CA PHE A 169 12.07 8.26 7.91
C PHE A 169 13.02 7.85 6.78
N MET A 170 14.31 7.70 7.08
CA MET A 170 15.28 7.18 6.12
C MET A 170 14.98 5.72 5.77
N ALA A 171 14.60 4.89 6.74
CA ALA A 171 14.18 3.51 6.52
C ALA A 171 12.91 3.44 5.65
N LEU A 172 11.92 4.31 5.91
CA LEU A 172 10.71 4.41 5.09
C LEU A 172 11.04 4.81 3.64
N THR A 173 11.96 5.76 3.46
CA THR A 173 12.40 6.18 2.11
C THR A 173 13.12 5.04 1.38
N ARG A 174 13.96 4.28 2.07
CA ARG A 174 14.64 3.09 1.50
C ARG A 174 13.63 1.99 1.16
N ALA A 175 12.62 1.79 2.00
CA ALA A 175 11.55 0.83 1.75
C ALA A 175 10.76 1.14 0.46
N ALA A 176 10.65 2.41 0.05
CA ALA A 176 10.03 2.78 -1.22
C ALA A 176 10.77 2.21 -2.44
N GLY A 177 12.07 1.87 -2.32
CA GLY A 177 12.83 1.18 -3.36
C GLY A 177 12.25 -0.21 -3.72
N LEU A 178 11.54 -0.84 -2.78
CA LEU A 178 10.85 -2.10 -3.00
C LEU A 178 9.82 -2.02 -4.13
N ILE A 179 9.20 -0.86 -4.35
CA ILE A 179 8.26 -0.64 -5.46
C ILE A 179 8.93 -0.99 -6.79
N PHE A 180 10.15 -0.50 -7.01
CA PHE A 180 10.86 -0.70 -8.26
C PHE A 180 11.40 -2.13 -8.38
N ILE A 181 11.99 -2.66 -7.32
CA ILE A 181 12.59 -3.99 -7.34
C ILE A 181 11.51 -5.05 -7.57
N SER A 182 10.48 -5.08 -6.73
CA SER A 182 9.42 -6.09 -6.82
C SER A 182 8.52 -5.89 -8.03
N GLY A 183 8.24 -4.61 -8.41
CA GLY A 183 7.49 -4.33 -9.63
C GLY A 183 8.21 -4.81 -10.89
N LEU A 184 9.53 -4.59 -10.98
CA LEU A 184 10.33 -5.12 -12.09
C LEU A 184 10.42 -6.64 -12.03
N MET A 185 10.64 -7.25 -10.86
CA MET A 185 10.71 -8.72 -10.73
C MET A 185 9.45 -9.40 -11.25
N LEU A 186 8.28 -8.86 -10.96
CA LEU A 186 7.02 -9.38 -11.47
C LEU A 186 6.86 -9.17 -12.98
N ALA A 187 7.29 -8.02 -13.50
CA ALA A 187 7.09 -7.65 -14.90
C ALA A 187 8.14 -8.23 -15.85
N LEU A 188 9.38 -8.45 -15.39
CA LEU A 188 10.53 -8.84 -16.22
C LEU A 188 10.27 -10.06 -17.13
N PRO A 189 9.68 -11.17 -16.67
CA PRO A 189 9.43 -12.32 -17.54
C PRO A 189 8.57 -11.97 -18.76
N LEU A 190 7.54 -11.15 -18.56
CA LEU A 190 6.67 -10.73 -19.65
C LEU A 190 7.32 -9.68 -20.54
N ILE A 191 7.99 -8.71 -19.92
CA ILE A 191 8.67 -7.64 -20.65
C ILE A 191 9.71 -8.22 -21.60
N THR A 192 10.53 -9.16 -21.15
CA THR A 192 11.59 -9.77 -21.99
C THR A 192 11.00 -10.51 -23.19
N LEU A 193 9.92 -11.25 -22.99
CA LEU A 193 9.24 -11.97 -24.08
C LEU A 193 8.56 -10.99 -25.04
N LEU A 194 7.84 -9.98 -24.55
CA LEU A 194 7.20 -8.97 -25.38
C LEU A 194 8.20 -8.11 -26.14
N LEU A 195 9.34 -7.77 -25.51
CA LEU A 195 10.44 -7.08 -26.21
C LEU A 195 11.00 -7.91 -27.36
N THR A 196 11.15 -9.22 -27.17
CA THR A 196 11.60 -10.13 -28.24
C THR A 196 10.61 -10.15 -29.40
N VAL A 197 9.31 -10.20 -29.11
CA VAL A 197 8.25 -10.09 -30.13
C VAL A 197 8.31 -8.75 -30.84
N ASN A 198 8.42 -7.65 -30.10
CA ASN A 198 8.50 -6.30 -30.66
C ASN A 198 9.76 -6.13 -31.55
N LEU A 199 10.89 -6.71 -31.14
CA LEU A 199 12.11 -6.74 -31.95
C LEU A 199 11.89 -7.50 -33.28
N ALA A 200 11.29 -8.68 -33.22
CA ALA A 200 10.95 -9.48 -34.38
C ALA A 200 10.02 -8.72 -35.34
N LEU A 201 8.99 -8.08 -34.82
CA LEU A 201 8.07 -7.24 -35.60
C LEU A 201 8.81 -6.03 -36.22
N GLY A 202 9.75 -5.41 -35.51
CA GLY A 202 10.57 -4.31 -36.03
C GLY A 202 11.46 -4.75 -37.18
N LEU A 203 12.07 -5.94 -37.10
CA LEU A 203 12.85 -6.53 -38.20
C LEU A 203 11.96 -6.87 -39.41
N LEU A 204 10.79 -7.46 -39.17
CA LEU A 204 9.79 -7.77 -40.20
C LEU A 204 9.37 -6.52 -40.98
N ASN A 205 9.11 -5.43 -40.27
CA ASN A 205 8.77 -4.14 -40.86
C ASN A 205 9.89 -3.58 -41.75
N ARG A 206 11.15 -3.83 -41.39
CA ARG A 206 12.30 -3.42 -42.22
C ARG A 206 12.40 -4.25 -43.49
N MET A 207 12.02 -5.53 -43.44
CA MET A 207 12.07 -6.43 -44.60
C MET A 207 10.85 -6.27 -45.53
N ALA A 208 9.69 -5.98 -44.96
CA ALA A 208 8.43 -5.84 -45.68
C ALA A 208 7.68 -4.56 -45.24
N PRO A 209 8.14 -3.36 -45.67
CA PRO A 209 7.59 -2.08 -45.25
C PRO A 209 6.12 -1.86 -45.70
N GLN A 210 5.61 -2.69 -46.57
CA GLN A 210 4.20 -2.69 -46.97
C GLN A 210 3.26 -3.18 -45.88
N LEU A 211 3.76 -3.94 -44.90
CA LEU A 211 3.02 -4.41 -43.75
C LEU A 211 3.10 -3.34 -42.64
N SER A 212 2.04 -2.57 -42.50
CA SER A 212 1.98 -1.58 -41.40
C SER A 212 2.12 -2.28 -40.06
N VAL A 213 3.20 -1.97 -39.29
CA VAL A 213 3.43 -2.49 -37.95
C VAL A 213 2.26 -2.19 -37.02
N PHE A 214 1.58 -1.06 -37.18
CA PHE A 214 0.41 -0.71 -36.39
C PHE A 214 -0.78 -1.63 -36.66
N VAL A 215 -0.97 -2.09 -37.89
CA VAL A 215 -2.12 -2.94 -38.26
C VAL A 215 -1.91 -4.38 -37.83
N ILE A 216 -0.70 -4.89 -37.89
CA ILE A 216 -0.39 -6.30 -37.57
C ILE A 216 0.28 -6.42 -36.22
N GLY A 217 1.14 -5.48 -35.83
CA GLY A 217 1.91 -5.54 -34.59
C GLY A 217 1.07 -5.45 -33.37
N PHE A 218 0.12 -4.50 -33.29
CA PHE A 218 -0.73 -4.33 -32.11
C PHE A 218 -1.59 -5.57 -31.80
N PRO A 219 -2.32 -6.18 -32.75
CA PRO A 219 -3.04 -7.43 -32.46
C PRO A 219 -2.12 -8.57 -32.02
N ILE A 220 -0.92 -8.69 -32.57
CA ILE A 220 0.04 -9.74 -32.19
C ILE A 220 0.53 -9.51 -30.77
N THR A 221 1.01 -8.30 -30.44
CA THR A 221 1.52 -8.01 -29.07
C THR A 221 0.45 -8.14 -28.02
N LEU A 222 -0.79 -7.78 -28.34
CA LEU A 222 -1.94 -7.94 -27.46
C LEU A 222 -2.27 -9.42 -27.25
N THR A 223 -2.34 -10.22 -28.31
CA THR A 223 -2.66 -11.65 -28.23
C THR A 223 -1.57 -12.41 -27.47
N VAL A 224 -0.30 -12.17 -27.80
CA VAL A 224 0.84 -12.78 -27.10
C VAL A 224 0.86 -12.34 -25.64
N GLY A 225 0.65 -11.05 -25.36
CA GLY A 225 0.62 -10.53 -24.00
C GLY A 225 -0.48 -11.16 -23.15
N MET A 226 -1.69 -11.31 -23.69
CA MET A 226 -2.79 -12.00 -22.99
C MET A 226 -2.48 -13.48 -22.71
N LEU A 227 -1.85 -14.17 -23.66
CA LEU A 227 -1.41 -15.55 -23.48
C LEU A 227 -0.35 -15.65 -22.38
N LEU A 228 0.64 -14.76 -22.39
CA LEU A 228 1.68 -14.71 -21.37
C LEU A 228 1.12 -14.38 -19.97
N ILE A 229 0.17 -13.44 -19.86
CA ILE A 229 -0.52 -13.16 -18.60
C ILE A 229 -1.24 -14.40 -18.08
N SER A 230 -1.93 -15.13 -18.97
CA SER A 230 -2.62 -16.38 -18.59
C SER A 230 -1.65 -17.42 -18.03
N LEU A 231 -0.46 -17.55 -18.60
CA LEU A 231 0.59 -18.45 -18.11
C LEU A 231 1.18 -17.98 -16.77
N LEU A 232 1.20 -16.67 -16.51
CA LEU A 232 1.77 -16.09 -15.29
C LEU A 232 0.77 -16.08 -14.12
N MET A 233 -0.54 -16.20 -14.40
CA MET A 233 -1.59 -16.17 -13.36
C MET A 233 -1.32 -17.08 -12.15
N PRO A 234 -0.89 -18.33 -12.29
CA PRO A 234 -0.58 -19.19 -11.15
C PRO A 234 0.58 -18.70 -10.28
N LEU A 235 1.47 -17.86 -10.84
CA LEU A 235 2.63 -17.33 -10.12
C LEU A 235 2.33 -16.03 -9.38
N ILE A 236 1.21 -15.37 -9.69
CA ILE A 236 0.85 -14.08 -9.04
C ILE A 236 0.55 -14.28 -7.56
N ALA A 237 -0.17 -15.34 -7.19
CA ALA A 237 -0.54 -15.57 -5.80
C ALA A 237 0.69 -15.80 -4.89
N PRO A 238 1.62 -16.74 -5.18
CA PRO A 238 2.83 -16.91 -4.37
C PRO A 238 3.75 -15.68 -4.40
N PHE A 239 3.79 -14.94 -5.50
CA PHE A 239 4.53 -13.68 -5.56
C PHE A 239 3.95 -12.63 -4.60
N CYS A 240 2.63 -12.44 -4.61
CA CYS A 240 1.96 -11.50 -3.71
C CYS A 240 2.12 -11.90 -2.24
N GLU A 241 2.02 -13.20 -1.92
CA GLU A 241 2.25 -13.72 -0.57
C GLU A 241 3.66 -13.36 -0.07
N HIS A 242 4.68 -13.63 -0.88
CA HIS A 242 6.07 -13.29 -0.57
C HIS A 242 6.24 -11.77 -0.41
N LEU A 243 5.70 -10.98 -1.33
CA LEU A 243 5.78 -9.52 -1.32
C LEU A 243 5.13 -8.93 -0.05
N PHE A 244 3.95 -9.41 0.33
CA PHE A 244 3.27 -8.96 1.54
C PHE A 244 4.07 -9.32 2.79
N SER A 245 4.60 -10.56 2.85
CA SER A 245 5.46 -10.99 3.96
C SER A 245 6.73 -10.13 4.06
N GLU A 246 7.38 -9.81 2.95
CA GLU A 246 8.55 -8.95 2.90
C GLU A 246 8.23 -7.54 3.43
N VAL A 247 7.09 -6.96 3.01
CA VAL A 247 6.64 -5.64 3.48
C VAL A 247 6.29 -5.66 4.96
N PHE A 248 5.68 -6.72 5.49
CA PHE A 248 5.44 -6.85 6.93
C PHE A 248 6.74 -6.93 7.73
N ASN A 249 7.76 -7.64 7.21
CA ASN A 249 9.09 -7.68 7.83
C ASN A 249 9.77 -6.30 7.82
N LEU A 250 9.69 -5.57 6.69
CA LEU A 250 10.19 -4.20 6.60
C LEU A 250 9.46 -3.27 7.57
N LEU A 251 8.13 -3.40 7.69
CA LEU A 251 7.33 -2.62 8.60
C LEU A 251 7.77 -2.85 10.06
N SER A 252 8.00 -4.12 10.46
CA SER A 252 8.47 -4.44 11.79
C SER A 252 9.84 -3.80 12.09
N ASN A 253 10.74 -3.77 11.11
CA ASN A 253 12.04 -3.13 11.23
C ASN A 253 11.91 -1.60 11.34
N ILE A 254 11.06 -0.97 10.52
CA ILE A 254 10.79 0.48 10.60
C ILE A 254 10.24 0.85 11.98
N VAL A 255 9.28 0.08 12.50
CA VAL A 255 8.71 0.31 13.83
C VAL A 255 9.79 0.20 14.93
N ARG A 256 10.70 -0.76 14.80
CA ARG A 256 11.84 -0.89 15.73
C ARG A 256 12.80 0.30 15.64
N GLU A 257 13.08 0.82 14.45
CA GLU A 257 13.94 1.99 14.26
C GLU A 257 13.29 3.28 14.82
N PHE A 258 11.97 3.38 14.85
CA PHE A 258 11.27 4.46 15.57
C PHE A 258 11.49 4.38 17.07
N SER A 259 11.69 3.18 17.63
CA SER A 259 11.86 2.93 19.08
C SER A 259 13.31 3.02 19.55
N THR A 260 14.30 2.85 18.66
CA THR A 260 15.72 2.92 19.03
C THR A 260 16.19 4.36 19.17
N LYS A 261 16.82 4.64 20.34
CA LYS A 261 17.48 5.93 20.63
C LYS A 261 18.71 6.14 19.75
#